data_c9d9e773a9a9f6977ac5a003ae93c5d9
#
_entry.id   c9d9e773a9a9f6977ac5a003ae93c5d9
#
_cell.length_a   1.000
_cell.length_b   1.000
_cell.length_c   1.000
_cell.angle_alpha   90.00
_cell.angle_beta   90.00
_cell.angle_gamma   90.00
#
_symmetry.space_group_name_H-M   'P 1'
#
loop_
_entity.id
_entity.type
_entity.pdbx_description
1 polymer ?
#
loop_
_entity_poly.entity_id
_entity_poly.type
_entity_poly.pdbx_seq_one_letter_code
_entity_poly.pdbx_strand_id
1 'polypeptide(L)'
;MDVALILNGNWQFRVEHKGIKTYSSKVEGSDIHSFKGEVEIQTPLKKLISLFHDMENYNRWVHQLGEMEVLEKNDVIDVVVRQIIKTPWPLQERELIMRTGLSSAGDNSIAVTMKGEPDFLPDNPKYHRVRHSTGLWVFTPTGHETVHITFVMHIDPGQDVPAPVSNAGMFEVPFYSMNNLRRLLMDSSYNPLYPQDIEQHISIIEEVPDKL
;
A
#
# COMPACT_ATOMS: atom_id res chain seq x y z
N MET A 1 2.03 2.57 14.57
CA MET A 1 2.04 3.74 13.63
C MET A 1 0.74 4.49 13.87
N ASP A 2 0.79 5.80 14.11
CA ASP A 2 -0.43 6.59 14.33
C ASP A 2 -1.03 6.97 12.97
N VAL A 3 -2.13 6.31 12.61
CA VAL A 3 -2.85 6.49 11.34
C VAL A 3 -3.35 7.93 11.18
N ALA A 4 -3.92 8.50 12.26
CA ALA A 4 -4.48 9.86 12.21
C ALA A 4 -3.39 10.91 11.98
N LEU A 5 -2.21 10.74 12.60
CA LEU A 5 -1.07 11.64 12.42
C LEU A 5 -0.56 11.62 10.97
N ILE A 6 -0.52 10.43 10.36
CA ILE A 6 -0.09 10.27 8.96
C ILE A 6 -1.08 10.91 8.00
N LEU A 7 -2.38 10.67 8.20
CA LEU A 7 -3.42 11.19 7.31
C LEU A 7 -3.52 12.72 7.38
N ASN A 8 -3.35 13.31 8.57
CA ASN A 8 -3.42 14.75 8.82
C ASN A 8 -2.09 15.49 8.62
N GLY A 9 -1.08 14.84 8.06
CA GLY A 9 0.21 15.44 7.75
C GLY A 9 0.12 16.64 6.80
N ASN A 10 1.23 17.36 6.66
CA ASN A 10 1.31 18.58 5.84
C ASN A 10 1.42 18.23 4.34
N TRP A 11 0.29 17.76 3.77
CA TRP A 11 0.21 17.27 2.40
C TRP A 11 0.02 18.40 1.40
N GLN A 12 0.91 18.47 0.41
CA GLN A 12 0.82 19.40 -0.72
C GLN A 12 0.21 18.66 -1.93
N PHE A 13 -0.94 19.16 -2.39
CA PHE A 13 -1.56 18.67 -3.63
C PHE A 13 -0.59 18.80 -4.82
N ARG A 14 -0.52 17.78 -5.66
CA ARG A 14 0.35 17.74 -6.84
C ARG A 14 -0.43 17.71 -8.13
N VAL A 15 -1.23 16.68 -8.33
CA VAL A 15 -2.02 16.50 -9.54
C VAL A 15 -3.19 15.55 -9.29
N GLU A 16 -4.25 15.74 -10.07
CA GLU A 16 -5.31 14.77 -10.22
C GLU A 16 -5.27 14.21 -11.65
N HIS A 17 -5.18 12.89 -11.76
CA HIS A 17 -5.21 12.20 -13.05
C HIS A 17 -6.03 10.92 -12.93
N LYS A 18 -6.94 10.69 -13.88
CA LYS A 18 -7.86 9.53 -13.86
C LYS A 18 -8.64 9.39 -12.54
N GLY A 19 -9.01 10.50 -11.89
CA GLY A 19 -9.71 10.49 -10.60
C GLY A 19 -8.84 10.06 -9.40
N ILE A 20 -7.52 9.92 -9.59
CA ILE A 20 -6.57 9.71 -8.50
C ILE A 20 -5.93 11.05 -8.19
N LYS A 21 -6.14 11.53 -6.97
CA LYS A 21 -5.49 12.74 -6.43
C LYS A 21 -4.17 12.34 -5.79
N THR A 22 -3.11 13.08 -6.08
CA THR A 22 -1.78 12.80 -5.54
C THR A 22 -1.23 14.00 -4.78
N TYR A 23 -0.51 13.70 -3.73
CA TYR A 23 0.08 14.67 -2.82
C TYR A 23 1.49 14.24 -2.44
N SER A 24 2.30 15.18 -2.00
CA SER A 24 3.59 14.89 -1.36
C SER A 24 3.74 15.66 -0.06
N SER A 25 4.56 15.12 0.83
CA SER A 25 4.97 15.79 2.08
C SER A 25 6.45 15.60 2.32
N LYS A 26 7.09 16.61 2.86
CA LYS A 26 8.47 16.48 3.38
C LYS A 26 8.46 15.61 4.62
N VAL A 27 9.50 14.82 4.79
CA VAL A 27 9.72 13.98 5.95
C VAL A 27 10.90 14.55 6.73
N GLU A 28 10.73 14.75 8.02
CA GLU A 28 11.79 15.24 8.89
C GLU A 28 12.96 14.24 8.91
N GLY A 29 14.17 14.73 8.69
CA GLY A 29 15.37 13.90 8.64
C GLY A 29 15.57 13.10 7.34
N SER A 30 14.74 13.33 6.30
CA SER A 30 14.89 12.70 4.99
C SER A 30 14.79 13.73 3.85
N ASP A 31 15.67 13.60 2.87
CA ASP A 31 15.55 14.36 1.60
C ASP A 31 14.51 13.77 0.66
N ILE A 32 14.01 12.57 0.96
CA ILE A 32 12.97 11.88 0.19
C ILE A 32 11.60 12.25 0.74
N HIS A 33 10.71 12.65 -0.15
CA HIS A 33 9.33 12.99 0.22
C HIS A 33 8.47 11.74 0.41
N SER A 34 7.41 11.87 1.20
CA SER A 34 6.32 10.91 1.23
C SER A 34 5.32 11.18 0.12
N PHE A 35 4.73 10.12 -0.40
CA PHE A 35 3.60 10.13 -1.32
C PHE A 35 2.29 9.89 -0.56
N LYS A 36 1.21 10.59 -0.99
CA LYS A 36 -0.17 10.21 -0.68
C LYS A 36 -0.99 10.22 -1.97
N GLY A 37 -1.79 9.16 -2.15
CA GLY A 37 -2.78 9.05 -3.21
C GLY A 37 -4.16 8.82 -2.63
N GLU A 38 -5.18 9.40 -3.25
CA GLU A 38 -6.59 9.24 -2.88
C GLU A 38 -7.42 8.91 -4.12
N VAL A 39 -8.31 7.94 -3.99
CA VAL A 39 -9.25 7.56 -5.06
C VAL A 39 -10.52 6.98 -4.46
N GLU A 40 -11.65 7.24 -5.09
CA GLU A 40 -12.91 6.55 -4.81
C GLU A 40 -13.12 5.44 -5.84
N ILE A 41 -13.47 4.25 -5.38
CA ILE A 41 -13.67 3.07 -6.23
C ILE A 41 -15.04 2.46 -5.92
N GLN A 42 -15.77 2.15 -6.97
CA GLN A 42 -17.02 1.41 -6.86
C GLN A 42 -16.69 -0.09 -6.74
N THR A 43 -16.65 -0.58 -5.52
CA THR A 43 -16.36 -1.97 -5.16
C THR A 43 -16.84 -2.25 -3.74
N PRO A 44 -17.35 -3.46 -3.44
CA PRO A 44 -17.55 -3.87 -2.05
C PRO A 44 -16.25 -3.91 -1.28
N LEU A 45 -16.26 -3.46 -0.01
CA LEU A 45 -15.07 -3.52 0.85
C LEU A 45 -14.50 -4.94 0.96
N LYS A 46 -15.37 -5.96 1.03
CA LYS A 46 -14.96 -7.38 1.07
C LYS A 46 -14.09 -7.77 -0.14
N LYS A 47 -14.43 -7.31 -1.35
CA LYS A 47 -13.64 -7.60 -2.55
C LYS A 47 -12.26 -6.94 -2.50
N LEU A 48 -12.19 -5.71 -1.97
CA LEU A 48 -10.93 -5.00 -1.77
C LEU A 48 -10.02 -5.71 -0.76
N ILE A 49 -10.57 -6.14 0.38
CA ILE A 49 -9.85 -6.92 1.38
C ILE A 49 -9.34 -8.23 0.78
N SER A 50 -10.19 -8.95 0.05
CA SER A 50 -9.80 -10.18 -0.63
C SER A 50 -8.63 -9.99 -1.59
N LEU A 51 -8.59 -8.86 -2.30
CA LEU A 51 -7.47 -8.52 -3.18
C LEU A 51 -6.16 -8.37 -2.40
N PHE A 52 -6.18 -7.76 -1.21
CA PHE A 52 -4.99 -7.60 -0.37
C PHE A 52 -4.52 -8.93 0.25
N HIS A 53 -5.35 -9.95 0.29
CA HIS A 53 -4.98 -11.32 0.70
C HIS A 53 -4.57 -12.21 -0.48
N ASP A 54 -4.89 -11.84 -1.70
CA ASP A 54 -4.56 -12.57 -2.92
C ASP A 54 -3.13 -12.25 -3.39
N MET A 55 -2.15 -12.65 -2.57
CA MET A 55 -0.74 -12.31 -2.77
C MET A 55 -0.17 -12.88 -4.07
N GLU A 56 -0.71 -13.99 -4.57
CA GLU A 56 -0.29 -14.60 -5.84
C GLU A 56 -0.58 -13.70 -7.05
N ASN A 57 -1.57 -12.82 -6.92
CA ASN A 57 -1.99 -11.88 -7.96
C ASN A 57 -1.47 -10.45 -7.77
N TYR A 58 -0.57 -10.20 -6.82
CA TYR A 58 -0.01 -8.86 -6.58
C TYR A 58 0.69 -8.28 -7.81
N ASN A 59 1.33 -9.11 -8.63
CA ASN A 59 1.95 -8.71 -9.89
C ASN A 59 0.97 -8.12 -10.92
N ARG A 60 -0.34 -8.32 -10.74
CA ARG A 60 -1.38 -7.75 -11.61
C ARG A 60 -1.68 -6.29 -11.30
N TRP A 61 -1.37 -5.83 -10.07
CA TRP A 61 -1.71 -4.47 -9.66
C TRP A 61 -0.54 -3.68 -9.06
N VAL A 62 0.38 -4.30 -8.33
CA VAL A 62 1.58 -3.59 -7.85
C VAL A 62 2.51 -3.32 -9.04
N HIS A 63 2.67 -2.02 -9.34
CA HIS A 63 3.48 -1.60 -10.48
C HIS A 63 4.96 -1.91 -10.25
N GLN A 64 5.65 -2.40 -11.29
CA GLN A 64 7.06 -2.81 -11.26
C GLN A 64 7.39 -3.95 -10.29
N LEU A 65 6.41 -4.64 -9.73
CA LEU A 65 6.67 -5.82 -8.92
C LEU A 65 7.33 -6.91 -9.78
N GLY A 66 8.52 -7.35 -9.38
CA GLY A 66 9.25 -8.47 -9.99
C GLY A 66 8.92 -9.79 -9.32
N GLU A 67 9.19 -9.86 -8.04
CA GLU A 67 8.97 -11.04 -7.21
C GLU A 67 8.26 -10.65 -5.92
N MET A 68 7.45 -11.56 -5.38
CA MET A 68 6.85 -11.44 -4.05
C MET A 68 6.91 -12.80 -3.36
N GLU A 69 7.30 -12.78 -2.10
CA GLU A 69 7.43 -13.97 -1.25
C GLU A 69 6.88 -13.67 0.14
N VAL A 70 6.12 -14.59 0.71
CA VAL A 70 5.70 -14.55 2.10
C VAL A 70 6.79 -15.22 2.93
N LEU A 71 7.46 -14.45 3.79
CA LEU A 71 8.54 -14.93 4.66
C LEU A 71 8.02 -15.48 5.99
N GLU A 72 7.00 -14.82 6.54
CA GLU A 72 6.38 -15.20 7.81
C GLU A 72 4.89 -14.87 7.76
N LYS A 73 4.08 -15.75 8.30
CA LYS A 73 2.65 -15.53 8.48
C LYS A 73 2.28 -15.95 9.89
N ASN A 74 2.16 -14.96 10.78
CA ASN A 74 1.76 -15.19 12.18
C ASN A 74 0.25 -15.33 12.30
N ASP A 75 -0.49 -14.54 11.49
CA ASP A 75 -1.95 -14.53 11.45
C ASP A 75 -2.39 -14.08 10.04
N VAL A 76 -3.70 -14.10 9.80
CA VAL A 76 -4.32 -13.55 8.58
C VAL A 76 -4.05 -12.05 8.41
N ILE A 77 -3.76 -11.34 9.50
CA ILE A 77 -3.55 -9.89 9.55
C ILE A 77 -2.10 -9.47 9.84
N ASP A 78 -1.19 -10.39 10.16
CA ASP A 78 0.23 -10.11 10.45
C ASP A 78 1.12 -11.00 9.58
N VAL A 79 1.68 -10.40 8.55
CA VAL A 79 2.46 -11.10 7.52
C VAL A 79 3.73 -10.33 7.21
N VAL A 80 4.87 -11.02 7.14
CA VAL A 80 6.12 -10.46 6.62
C VAL A 80 6.28 -10.90 5.16
N VAL A 81 6.43 -9.91 4.29
CA VAL A 81 6.59 -10.13 2.85
C VAL A 81 7.91 -9.56 2.36
N ARG A 82 8.48 -10.24 1.39
CA ARG A 82 9.61 -9.77 0.60
C ARG A 82 9.11 -9.40 -0.79
N GLN A 83 9.46 -8.22 -1.26
CA GLN A 83 9.11 -7.73 -2.59
C GLN A 83 10.37 -7.27 -3.32
N ILE A 84 10.50 -7.65 -4.59
CA ILE A 84 11.51 -7.13 -5.49
C ILE A 84 10.83 -6.17 -6.46
N ILE A 85 11.23 -4.90 -6.39
CA ILE A 85 10.75 -3.85 -7.28
C ILE A 85 11.79 -3.64 -8.38
N LYS A 86 11.34 -3.78 -9.62
CA LYS A 86 12.16 -3.54 -10.81
C LYS A 86 12.53 -2.06 -10.90
N THR A 87 13.77 -1.81 -11.24
CA THR A 87 14.29 -0.46 -11.49
C THR A 87 14.96 -0.39 -12.86
N PRO A 88 14.97 0.77 -13.52
CA PRO A 88 15.68 0.92 -14.79
C PRO A 88 17.18 0.72 -14.64
N TRP A 89 17.78 0.03 -15.62
CA TRP A 89 19.23 -0.05 -15.71
C TRP A 89 19.85 1.36 -15.76
N PRO A 90 21.00 1.68 -15.08
CA PRO A 90 21.94 0.75 -14.43
C PRO A 90 21.67 0.48 -12.94
N LEU A 91 20.55 0.88 -12.39
CA LEU A 91 20.26 0.71 -10.97
C LEU A 91 19.95 -0.76 -10.65
N GLN A 92 20.40 -1.22 -9.47
CA GLN A 92 19.99 -2.52 -8.95
C GLN A 92 18.50 -2.51 -8.61
N GLU A 93 17.81 -3.64 -8.76
CA GLU A 93 16.44 -3.85 -8.27
C GLU A 93 16.39 -3.65 -6.75
N ARG A 94 15.28 -3.10 -6.27
CA ARG A 94 15.07 -2.81 -4.84
C ARG A 94 14.42 -3.98 -4.14
N GLU A 95 15.03 -4.42 -3.05
CA GLU A 95 14.47 -5.44 -2.17
C GLU A 95 13.85 -4.76 -0.95
N LEU A 96 12.55 -4.94 -0.79
CA LEU A 96 11.77 -4.48 0.35
C LEU A 96 11.35 -5.69 1.18
N ILE A 97 11.64 -5.67 2.47
CA ILE A 97 11.06 -6.61 3.43
C ILE A 97 10.18 -5.78 4.35
N MET A 98 8.92 -6.12 4.41
CA MET A 98 7.92 -5.35 5.14
C MET A 98 7.00 -6.25 5.95
N ARG A 99 6.76 -5.89 7.20
CA ARG A 99 5.67 -6.43 7.99
C ARG A 99 4.40 -5.65 7.67
N THR A 100 3.36 -6.38 7.35
CA THR A 100 2.02 -5.84 7.10
C THR A 100 1.11 -6.21 8.25
N GLY A 101 0.28 -5.26 8.67
CA GLY A 101 -0.72 -5.45 9.70
C GLY A 101 -2.04 -4.84 9.31
N LEU A 102 -3.15 -5.46 9.71
CA LEU A 102 -4.48 -4.94 9.48
C LEU A 102 -5.09 -4.51 10.82
N SER A 103 -5.73 -3.34 10.86
CA SER A 103 -6.34 -2.79 12.07
C SER A 103 -7.54 -1.91 11.72
N SER A 104 -8.39 -1.63 12.72
CA SER A 104 -9.39 -0.58 12.60
C SER A 104 -8.70 0.80 12.55
N ALA A 105 -9.19 1.69 11.70
CA ALA A 105 -8.74 3.08 11.60
C ALA A 105 -9.76 4.10 12.14
N GLY A 106 -10.78 3.62 12.85
CA GLY A 106 -11.93 4.43 13.30
C GLY A 106 -12.93 4.68 12.17
N ASP A 107 -14.11 5.21 12.51
CA ASP A 107 -15.17 5.60 11.55
C ASP A 107 -15.46 4.54 10.48
N ASN A 108 -15.54 3.26 10.87
CA ASN A 108 -15.73 2.12 9.99
C ASN A 108 -14.64 1.92 8.92
N SER A 109 -13.48 2.53 9.11
CA SER A 109 -12.34 2.40 8.21
C SER A 109 -11.40 1.28 8.64
N ILE A 110 -10.78 0.64 7.64
CA ILE A 110 -9.74 -0.37 7.82
C ILE A 110 -8.40 0.23 7.39
N ALA A 111 -7.37 -0.02 8.19
CA ALA A 111 -6.00 0.31 7.86
C ALA A 111 -5.16 -0.95 7.61
N VAL A 112 -4.40 -0.95 6.52
CA VAL A 112 -3.29 -1.89 6.29
C VAL A 112 -2.01 -1.12 6.47
N THR A 113 -1.31 -1.39 7.55
CA THR A 113 0.00 -0.79 7.84
C THR A 113 1.12 -1.61 7.22
N MET A 114 2.16 -0.94 6.73
CA MET A 114 3.36 -1.56 6.19
C MET A 114 4.58 -0.92 6.85
N LYS A 115 5.42 -1.72 7.47
CA LYS A 115 6.64 -1.27 8.14
C LYS A 115 7.84 -2.06 7.62
N GLY A 116 8.89 -1.37 7.19
CA GLY A 116 10.14 -2.00 6.77
C GLY A 116 10.80 -2.78 7.91
N GLU A 117 11.23 -3.98 7.59
CA GLU A 117 12.04 -4.87 8.44
C GLU A 117 13.30 -5.31 7.68
N PRO A 118 14.22 -4.37 7.38
CA PRO A 118 15.36 -4.63 6.51
C PRO A 118 16.33 -5.70 7.04
N ASP A 119 16.33 -5.92 8.35
CA ASP A 119 17.22 -6.87 9.01
C ASP A 119 16.59 -8.25 9.24
N PHE A 120 15.37 -8.49 8.72
CA PHE A 120 14.65 -9.78 8.84
C PHE A 120 15.40 -10.91 8.12
N LEU A 121 16.06 -10.60 6.99
CA LEU A 121 16.93 -11.52 6.26
C LEU A 121 18.32 -10.89 6.06
N PRO A 122 19.39 -11.69 5.96
CA PRO A 122 20.69 -11.21 5.52
C PRO A 122 20.60 -10.48 4.17
N ASP A 123 21.50 -9.55 3.93
CA ASP A 123 21.59 -8.83 2.67
C ASP A 123 21.91 -9.78 1.50
N ASN A 124 21.20 -9.59 0.39
CA ASN A 124 21.46 -10.27 -0.86
C ASN A 124 22.17 -9.31 -1.84
N PRO A 125 23.44 -9.56 -2.24
CA PRO A 125 24.20 -8.66 -3.08
C PRO A 125 23.61 -8.43 -4.48
N LYS A 126 22.64 -9.27 -4.90
CA LYS A 126 21.92 -9.10 -6.17
C LYS A 126 21.01 -7.87 -6.14
N TYR A 127 20.51 -7.50 -4.97
CA TYR A 127 19.49 -6.47 -4.81
C TYR A 127 19.99 -5.34 -3.90
N HIS A 128 19.48 -4.14 -4.10
CA HIS A 128 19.66 -3.06 -3.13
C HIS A 128 18.59 -3.17 -2.04
N ARG A 129 18.99 -3.49 -0.80
CA ARG A 129 18.08 -3.55 0.35
C ARG A 129 17.61 -2.16 0.74
N VAL A 130 16.30 -1.91 0.65
CA VAL A 130 15.68 -0.68 1.16
C VAL A 130 15.67 -0.71 2.69
N ARG A 131 16.36 0.25 3.31
CA ARG A 131 16.51 0.31 4.76
C ARG A 131 15.37 1.04 5.47
N HIS A 132 14.76 2.02 4.80
CA HIS A 132 13.69 2.83 5.37
C HIS A 132 12.47 2.80 4.45
N SER A 133 11.42 2.14 4.91
CA SER A 133 10.14 2.11 4.22
C SER A 133 8.99 2.05 5.22
N THR A 134 7.97 2.84 4.95
CA THR A 134 6.70 2.80 5.68
C THR A 134 5.57 3.02 4.69
N GLY A 135 4.43 2.40 4.95
CA GLY A 135 3.25 2.58 4.13
C GLY A 135 1.97 2.38 4.92
N LEU A 136 0.91 2.93 4.39
CA LEU A 136 -0.42 2.86 4.98
C LEU A 136 -1.46 2.88 3.86
N TRP A 137 -2.33 1.88 3.84
CA TRP A 137 -3.58 1.95 3.11
C TRP A 137 -4.72 2.16 4.10
N VAL A 138 -5.64 3.04 3.77
CA VAL A 138 -6.88 3.22 4.53
C VAL A 138 -8.05 3.05 3.57
N PHE A 139 -8.99 2.21 3.95
CA PHE A 139 -10.20 1.89 3.22
C PHE A 139 -11.39 2.40 4.01
N THR A 140 -12.05 3.44 3.53
CA THR A 140 -13.21 4.06 4.16
C THR A 140 -14.44 3.80 3.29
N PRO A 141 -15.39 2.97 3.73
CA PRO A 141 -16.68 2.83 3.04
C PRO A 141 -17.39 4.17 2.99
N THR A 142 -17.77 4.61 1.79
CA THR A 142 -18.55 5.85 1.56
C THR A 142 -19.97 5.55 1.08
N GLY A 143 -20.28 4.29 0.80
CA GLY A 143 -21.56 3.78 0.38
C GLY A 143 -21.57 2.25 0.38
N HIS A 144 -22.70 1.65 0.03
CA HIS A 144 -22.88 0.19 0.04
C HIS A 144 -21.82 -0.54 -0.82
N GLU A 145 -21.46 0.01 -1.98
CA GLU A 145 -20.49 -0.56 -2.91
C GLU A 145 -19.45 0.49 -3.34
N THR A 146 -19.11 1.41 -2.43
CA THR A 146 -18.16 2.47 -2.73
C THR A 146 -17.18 2.61 -1.58
N VAL A 147 -15.88 2.61 -1.90
CA VAL A 147 -14.81 2.74 -0.92
C VAL A 147 -13.89 3.88 -1.34
N HIS A 148 -13.67 4.82 -0.44
CA HIS A 148 -12.59 5.78 -0.54
C HIS A 148 -11.29 5.13 -0.07
N ILE A 149 -10.27 5.17 -0.92
CA ILE A 149 -8.96 4.59 -0.65
C ILE A 149 -7.95 5.72 -0.50
N THR A 150 -7.26 5.72 0.62
CA THR A 150 -6.07 6.54 0.82
C THR A 150 -4.84 5.64 0.91
N PHE A 151 -3.84 5.93 0.12
CA PHE A 151 -2.54 5.25 0.15
C PHE A 151 -1.44 6.24 0.47
N VAL A 152 -0.69 5.98 1.52
CA VAL A 152 0.49 6.74 1.92
C VAL A 152 1.71 5.84 1.88
N MET A 153 2.82 6.34 1.34
CA MET A 153 4.07 5.60 1.28
C MET A 153 5.27 6.54 1.41
N HIS A 154 6.25 6.12 2.20
CA HIS A 154 7.59 6.67 2.24
C HIS A 154 8.58 5.54 2.01
N ILE A 155 9.43 5.68 1.00
CA ILE A 155 10.51 4.74 0.69
C ILE A 155 11.76 5.54 0.38
N ASP A 156 12.82 5.29 1.12
CA ASP A 156 14.16 5.76 0.76
C ASP A 156 14.82 4.72 -0.16
N PRO A 157 15.00 5.01 -1.46
CA PRO A 157 15.54 4.05 -2.41
C PRO A 157 17.05 3.80 -2.24
N GLY A 158 17.71 4.54 -1.35
CA GLY A 158 19.16 4.47 -1.10
C GLY A 158 19.97 5.57 -1.78
N GLN A 159 21.23 5.69 -1.37
CA GLN A 159 22.11 6.81 -1.75
C GLN A 159 22.57 6.78 -3.22
N ASP A 160 22.39 5.67 -3.93
CA ASP A 160 22.70 5.56 -5.35
C ASP A 160 21.65 6.27 -6.26
N VAL A 161 20.54 6.72 -5.68
CA VAL A 161 19.54 7.53 -6.38
C VAL A 161 19.47 8.92 -5.77
N PRO A 162 19.88 9.98 -6.49
CA PRO A 162 19.80 11.34 -5.97
C PRO A 162 18.37 11.72 -5.57
N ALA A 163 18.21 12.42 -4.43
CA ALA A 163 16.90 12.79 -3.90
C ALA A 163 16.00 13.55 -4.91
N PRO A 164 16.50 14.49 -5.76
CA PRO A 164 15.66 15.10 -6.79
C PRO A 164 15.09 14.10 -7.79
N VAL A 165 15.84 13.05 -8.16
CA VAL A 165 15.41 12.00 -9.08
C VAL A 165 14.36 11.12 -8.40
N SER A 166 14.63 10.71 -7.16
CA SER A 166 13.67 9.93 -6.35
C SER A 166 12.36 10.68 -6.17
N ASN A 167 12.42 11.96 -5.80
CA ASN A 167 11.23 12.79 -5.59
C ASN A 167 10.45 13.07 -6.88
N ALA A 168 11.11 13.10 -8.05
CA ALA A 168 10.43 13.22 -9.34
C ALA A 168 9.69 11.93 -9.72
N GLY A 169 10.30 10.75 -9.44
CA GLY A 169 9.74 9.44 -9.75
C GLY A 169 8.79 8.86 -8.70
N MET A 170 8.72 9.45 -7.50
CA MET A 170 8.00 8.88 -6.36
C MET A 170 6.51 8.62 -6.58
N PHE A 171 5.90 9.29 -7.56
CA PHE A 171 4.48 9.13 -7.88
C PHE A 171 4.21 7.93 -8.79
N GLU A 172 5.21 7.45 -9.52
CA GLU A 172 5.01 6.46 -10.58
C GLU A 172 4.48 5.14 -10.02
N VAL A 173 5.23 4.50 -9.13
CA VAL A 173 4.85 3.20 -8.59
C VAL A 173 3.51 3.26 -7.84
N PRO A 174 3.29 4.18 -6.89
CA PRO A 174 2.03 4.26 -6.17
C PRO A 174 0.84 4.59 -7.08
N PHE A 175 0.99 5.57 -7.99
CA PHE A 175 -0.09 5.96 -8.90
C PHE A 175 -0.53 4.82 -9.81
N TYR A 176 0.43 4.16 -10.47
CA TYR A 176 0.09 3.05 -11.35
C TYR A 176 -0.43 1.84 -10.58
N SER A 177 0.07 1.58 -9.35
CA SER A 177 -0.49 0.53 -8.49
C SER A 177 -1.95 0.80 -8.14
N MET A 178 -2.31 2.02 -7.72
CA MET A 178 -3.71 2.39 -7.44
C MET A 178 -4.60 2.30 -8.70
N ASN A 179 -4.09 2.72 -9.85
CA ASN A 179 -4.84 2.62 -11.11
C ASN A 179 -5.04 1.17 -11.55
N ASN A 180 -4.03 0.32 -11.40
CA ASN A 180 -4.12 -1.11 -11.73
C ASN A 180 -5.05 -1.85 -10.77
N LEU A 181 -4.93 -1.56 -9.46
CA LEU A 181 -5.82 -2.07 -8.42
C LEU A 181 -7.28 -1.77 -8.76
N ARG A 182 -7.60 -0.53 -9.10
CA ARG A 182 -8.96 -0.14 -9.53
C ARG A 182 -9.42 -0.95 -10.75
N ARG A 183 -8.56 -1.08 -11.77
CA ARG A 183 -8.90 -1.86 -12.97
C ARG A 183 -9.17 -3.33 -12.65
N LEU A 184 -8.37 -3.91 -11.76
CA LEU A 184 -8.54 -5.30 -11.34
C LEU A 184 -9.83 -5.51 -10.55
N LEU A 185 -10.18 -4.58 -9.65
CA LEU A 185 -11.43 -4.62 -8.89
C LEU A 185 -12.67 -4.48 -9.77
N MET A 186 -12.56 -3.69 -10.86
CA MET A 186 -13.65 -3.52 -11.84
C MET A 186 -13.76 -4.68 -12.84
N ASP A 187 -12.77 -5.57 -12.90
CA ASP A 187 -12.80 -6.77 -13.73
C ASP A 187 -13.77 -7.79 -13.13
N SER A 188 -14.88 -8.07 -13.84
CA SER A 188 -15.89 -9.02 -13.39
C SER A 188 -15.41 -10.47 -13.37
N SER A 189 -14.33 -10.78 -14.09
CA SER A 189 -13.69 -12.10 -14.06
C SER A 189 -12.77 -12.30 -12.86
N TYR A 190 -12.37 -11.21 -12.18
CA TYR A 190 -11.55 -11.27 -10.98
C TYR A 190 -12.44 -11.41 -9.73
N ASN A 191 -12.40 -12.57 -9.14
CA ASN A 191 -13.18 -12.89 -7.93
C ASN A 191 -12.28 -13.60 -6.90
N PRO A 192 -11.46 -12.82 -6.15
CA PRO A 192 -10.56 -13.38 -5.14
C PRO A 192 -11.35 -13.99 -3.98
N LEU A 193 -10.77 -15.04 -3.38
CA LEU A 193 -11.37 -15.68 -2.21
C LEU A 193 -11.30 -14.74 -1.01
N TYR A 194 -12.43 -14.59 -0.33
CA TYR A 194 -12.48 -13.85 0.92
C TYR A 194 -12.00 -14.76 2.07
N PRO A 195 -10.98 -14.35 2.84
CA PRO A 195 -10.49 -15.13 3.97
C PRO A 195 -11.53 -15.13 5.10
N GLN A 196 -12.09 -16.30 5.41
CA GLN A 196 -13.13 -16.41 6.45
C GLN A 196 -12.62 -16.02 7.85
N ASP A 197 -11.35 -16.28 8.13
CA ASP A 197 -10.72 -15.94 9.40
C ASP A 197 -10.61 -14.43 9.65
N ILE A 198 -10.66 -13.63 8.59
CA ILE A 198 -10.63 -12.17 8.68
C ILE A 198 -11.90 -11.59 9.34
N GLU A 199 -13.05 -12.25 9.19
CA GLU A 199 -14.31 -11.76 9.77
C GLU A 199 -14.23 -11.63 11.29
N GLN A 200 -13.49 -12.51 11.96
CA GLN A 200 -13.27 -12.43 13.40
C GLN A 200 -12.47 -11.18 13.80
N HIS A 201 -11.63 -10.65 12.90
CA HIS A 201 -10.79 -9.48 13.13
C HIS A 201 -11.45 -8.18 12.61
N ILE A 202 -12.39 -8.31 11.68
CA ILE A 202 -13.11 -7.19 11.04
C ILE A 202 -14.53 -7.03 11.59
N SER A 203 -15.06 -7.98 12.37
CA SER A 203 -16.38 -7.91 13.00
C SER A 203 -16.62 -6.62 13.82
N ILE A 204 -15.57 -5.92 14.18
CA ILE A 204 -15.61 -4.57 14.73
C ILE A 204 -16.13 -3.53 13.71
N ILE A 205 -16.18 -3.87 12.42
CA ILE A 205 -16.49 -2.94 11.31
C ILE A 205 -17.92 -3.14 10.77
N GLU A 206 -18.54 -4.28 11.04
CA GLU A 206 -19.90 -4.58 10.56
C GLU A 206 -21.05 -4.06 11.45
N GLU A 207 -20.76 -3.47 12.61
CA GLU A 207 -21.77 -2.71 13.38
C GLU A 207 -21.95 -1.29 12.83
N VAL A 208 -22.13 -1.13 11.52
CA VAL A 208 -22.74 0.08 10.97
C VAL A 208 -24.25 -0.14 10.98
N PRO A 209 -25.01 0.63 11.78
CA PRO A 209 -26.46 0.58 11.69
C PRO A 209 -26.90 0.93 10.26
N ASP A 210 -27.79 0.14 9.68
CA ASP A 210 -28.67 0.55 8.59
C ASP A 210 -29.42 1.82 9.00
N LYS A 211 -28.79 2.96 8.92
CA LYS A 211 -29.41 4.28 9.10
C LYS A 211 -28.77 5.27 8.15
N LEU A 212 -29.29 5.28 6.95
CA LEU A 212 -29.66 6.47 6.18
C LEU A 212 -30.53 6.06 5.01
#